data_0e339199df02c1e776a1d0a2ae081e64
#
_entry.id   0e339199df02c1e776a1d0a2ae081e64
#
_cell.length_a   1.000
_cell.length_b   1.000
_cell.length_c   1.000
_cell.angle_alpha   90.00
_cell.angle_beta   90.00
_cell.angle_gamma   90.00
#
_symmetry.space_group_name_H-M   'P 1'
#
loop_
_entity.id
_entity.type
_entity.pdbx_description
1 polymer ?
#
loop_
_entity_poly.entity_id
_entity_poly.type
_entity_poly.pdbx_seq_one_letter_code
_entity_poly.pdbx_strand_id
1 'polypeptide(L)'
;MELTERNVIKSLSEIAPYIEADGWFVEFVEIEEETKFVKVRLGGACTSCAMSSMTLKMGIEKKLFQDFPDCNGVIQVLWWILMNN
;
A
#
# COMPACT_ATOMS: atom_id res chain seq x y z
N MET A 1 10.21 -10.00 -8.25
CA MET A 1 9.70 -11.03 -7.31
C MET A 1 8.33 -11.51 -7.76
N GLU A 2 7.99 -12.71 -7.37
CA GLU A 2 6.65 -13.22 -7.63
C GLU A 2 5.62 -12.45 -6.78
N LEU A 3 4.49 -12.15 -7.38
CA LEU A 3 3.44 -11.38 -6.71
C LEU A 3 2.67 -12.28 -5.75
N THR A 4 3.18 -12.38 -4.54
CA THR A 4 2.57 -13.15 -3.46
C THR A 4 2.41 -12.29 -2.22
N GLU A 5 1.52 -12.72 -1.32
CA GLU A 5 1.31 -12.00 -0.07
C GLU A 5 2.61 -11.82 0.71
N ARG A 6 3.38 -12.89 0.85
CA ARG A 6 4.64 -12.84 1.59
C ARG A 6 5.60 -11.81 0.98
N ASN A 7 5.74 -11.84 -0.34
CA ASN A 7 6.67 -10.94 -1.01
C ASN A 7 6.20 -9.50 -0.95
N VAL A 8 4.90 -9.28 -1.05
CA VAL A 8 4.35 -7.94 -0.95
C VAL A 8 4.57 -7.38 0.46
N ILE A 9 4.30 -8.17 1.48
CA ILE A 9 4.53 -7.74 2.86
C ILE A 9 6.01 -7.38 3.06
N LYS A 10 6.91 -8.21 2.53
CA LYS A 10 8.33 -7.92 2.62
C LYS A 10 8.70 -6.61 1.94
N SER A 11 8.16 -6.39 0.75
CA SER A 11 8.43 -5.16 0.00
C SER A 11 7.90 -3.94 0.74
N LEU A 12 6.70 -4.04 1.30
CA LEU A 12 6.13 -2.95 2.07
C LEU A 12 6.95 -2.66 3.34
N SER A 13 7.49 -3.70 3.95
CA SER A 13 8.30 -3.52 5.16
C SER A 13 9.58 -2.73 4.88
N GLU A 14 10.06 -2.76 3.65
CA GLU A 14 11.26 -2.01 3.27
C GLU A 14 11.02 -0.51 3.20
N ILE A 15 9.79 -0.10 2.89
CA ILE A 15 9.45 1.32 2.82
C ILE A 15 8.73 1.81 4.07
N ALA A 16 8.29 0.91 4.94
CA ALA A 16 7.56 1.29 6.14
C ALA A 16 8.30 2.31 7.01
N PRO A 17 9.62 2.19 7.25
CA PRO A 17 10.32 3.20 8.05
C PRO A 17 10.22 4.61 7.47
N TYR A 18 10.24 4.74 6.17
CA TYR A 18 10.13 6.05 5.52
C TYR A 18 8.72 6.62 5.67
N ILE A 19 7.73 5.76 5.53
CA ILE A 19 6.33 6.14 5.69
C ILE A 19 6.05 6.53 7.13
N GLU A 20 6.55 5.75 8.07
CA GLU A 20 6.37 6.01 9.50
C GLU A 20 7.05 7.30 9.93
N ALA A 21 8.19 7.64 9.33
CA ALA A 21 8.88 8.89 9.64
C ALA A 21 8.02 10.11 9.30
N ASP A 22 7.12 9.97 8.34
CA ASP A 22 6.20 11.06 7.99
C ASP A 22 4.89 11.00 8.76
N GLY A 23 4.77 10.06 9.68
CA GLY A 23 3.57 9.93 10.50
C GLY A 23 2.48 9.07 9.88
N TRP A 24 2.80 8.34 8.83
CA TRP A 24 1.85 7.46 8.14
C TRP A 24 2.19 6.00 8.38
N PHE A 25 1.23 5.13 8.08
CA PHE A 25 1.49 3.70 8.07
C PHE A 25 0.80 3.06 6.87
N VAL A 26 1.30 1.88 6.49
CA VAL A 26 0.71 1.09 5.43
C VAL A 26 0.53 -0.34 5.92
N GLU A 27 -0.63 -0.93 5.64
CA GLU A 27 -0.90 -2.32 5.99
C GLU A 27 -1.35 -3.06 4.74
N PHE A 28 -0.85 -4.27 4.58
CA PHE A 28 -1.28 -5.14 3.52
C PHE A 28 -2.70 -5.66 3.81
N VAL A 29 -3.56 -5.63 2.81
CA VAL A 29 -4.91 -6.17 2.93
C VAL A 29 -5.03 -7.47 2.15
N GLU A 30 -4.89 -7.41 0.84
CA GLU A 30 -4.95 -8.59 0.00
C GLU A 30 -4.45 -8.29 -1.40
N ILE A 31 -4.23 -9.34 -2.16
CA ILE A 31 -3.93 -9.24 -3.57
C ILE A 31 -5.15 -9.72 -4.33
N GLU A 32 -5.67 -8.89 -5.23
CA GLU A 32 -6.74 -9.32 -6.10
C GLU A 32 -6.14 -10.04 -7.29
N GLU A 33 -6.31 -11.36 -7.32
CA GLU A 33 -5.61 -12.19 -8.30
C GLU A 33 -6.08 -11.96 -9.73
N GLU A 34 -7.35 -11.63 -9.91
CA GLU A 34 -7.89 -11.45 -11.26
C GLU A 34 -7.32 -10.21 -11.95
N THR A 35 -7.20 -9.12 -11.20
CA THR A 35 -6.76 -7.85 -11.75
C THR A 35 -5.29 -7.57 -11.47
N LYS A 36 -4.68 -8.34 -10.57
CA LYS A 36 -3.29 -8.14 -10.13
C LYS A 36 -3.10 -6.81 -9.42
N PHE A 37 -4.13 -6.34 -8.74
CA PHE A 37 -4.01 -5.17 -7.87
C PHE A 37 -3.68 -5.61 -6.45
N VAL A 38 -2.86 -4.80 -5.79
CA VAL A 38 -2.53 -4.99 -4.38
C VAL A 38 -3.37 -4.02 -3.57
N LYS A 39 -4.13 -4.54 -2.62
CA LYS A 39 -4.95 -3.71 -1.75
C LYS A 39 -4.20 -3.43 -0.45
N VAL A 40 -4.10 -2.17 -0.09
CA VAL A 40 -3.43 -1.76 1.14
C VAL A 40 -4.31 -0.77 1.89
N ARG A 41 -4.11 -0.69 3.19
CA ARG A 41 -4.77 0.29 4.02
C ARG A 41 -3.72 1.31 4.45
N LEU A 42 -4.03 2.57 4.22
CA LEU A 42 -3.15 3.66 4.61
C LEU A 42 -3.80 4.44 5.73
N GLY A 43 -2.98 4.86 6.68
CA GLY A 43 -3.47 5.68 7.76
C GLY A 43 -2.33 6.48 8.36
N GLY A 44 -2.69 7.43 9.22
CA GLY A 44 -1.69 8.25 9.85
C GLY A 44 -2.33 9.25 10.80
N ALA A 45 -1.50 9.76 11.70
CA ALA A 45 -1.96 10.71 12.70
C ALA A 45 -2.18 12.10 12.12
N CYS A 46 -1.65 12.37 10.94
CA CYS A 46 -1.59 13.72 10.39
C CYS A 46 -2.44 13.85 9.15
N THR A 47 -3.74 13.70 9.32
CA THR A 47 -4.67 13.78 8.20
C THR A 47 -4.79 15.19 7.63
N SER A 48 -4.37 16.19 8.36
CA SER A 48 -4.42 17.57 7.92
C SER A 48 -3.10 18.07 7.33
N CYS A 49 -2.11 17.19 7.23
CA CYS A 49 -0.82 17.57 6.71
C CYS A 49 -0.83 17.77 5.21
N ALA A 50 0.20 18.46 4.73
CA ALA A 50 0.32 18.76 3.31
C ALA A 50 0.50 17.51 2.44
N MET A 51 1.07 16.45 3.00
CA MET A 51 1.24 15.23 2.24
C MET A 51 -0.10 14.50 2.14
N SER A 52 -0.58 14.35 0.92
CA SER A 52 -1.84 13.68 0.68
C SER A 52 -1.64 12.16 0.64
N SER A 53 -2.71 11.42 0.92
CA SER A 53 -2.68 9.98 0.79
C SER A 53 -2.39 9.55 -0.65
N MET A 54 -2.74 10.41 -1.61
CA MET A 54 -2.44 10.13 -3.01
C MET A 54 -0.93 10.09 -3.27
N THR A 55 -0.18 11.06 -2.71
CA THR A 55 1.27 11.07 -2.86
C THR A 55 1.89 9.81 -2.26
N LEU A 56 1.41 9.42 -1.09
CA LEU A 56 1.89 8.21 -0.44
C LEU A 56 1.57 6.97 -1.27
N LYS A 57 0.35 6.90 -1.80
CA LYS A 57 -0.07 5.80 -2.65
C LYS A 57 0.82 5.69 -3.89
N MET A 58 1.15 6.81 -4.51
CA MET A 58 2.01 6.81 -5.70
C MET A 58 3.40 6.26 -5.38
N GLY A 59 3.95 6.61 -4.22
CA GLY A 59 5.23 6.07 -3.80
C GLY A 59 5.19 4.56 -3.60
N ILE A 60 4.12 4.08 -3.00
CA ILE A 60 3.93 2.65 -2.80
C ILE A 60 3.78 1.93 -4.13
N GLU A 61 3.00 2.50 -5.05
CA GLU A 61 2.83 1.91 -6.38
C GLU A 61 4.17 1.79 -7.10
N LYS A 62 4.97 2.83 -7.05
CA LYS A 62 6.28 2.82 -7.70
C LYS A 62 7.16 1.70 -7.15
N LYS A 63 7.17 1.53 -5.84
CA LYS A 63 7.93 0.46 -5.20
C LYS A 63 7.45 -0.90 -5.65
N LEU A 64 6.14 -1.11 -5.65
CA LEU A 64 5.59 -2.41 -6.02
C LEU A 64 5.77 -2.70 -7.50
N PHE A 65 5.68 -1.68 -8.36
CA PHE A 65 5.93 -1.90 -9.79
C PHE A 65 7.38 -2.31 -10.04
N GLN A 66 8.32 -1.79 -9.25
CA GLN A 66 9.72 -2.16 -9.39
C GLN A 66 9.98 -3.60 -8.96
N ASP A 67 9.32 -4.01 -7.88
CA ASP A 67 9.53 -5.34 -7.30
C ASP A 67 8.67 -6.41 -7.96
N PHE A 68 7.52 -6.01 -8.48
CA PHE A 68 6.53 -6.94 -9.03
C PHE A 68 6.08 -6.47 -10.40
N PRO A 69 6.76 -6.92 -11.46
CA PRO A 69 6.36 -6.52 -12.82
C PRO A 69 4.93 -6.90 -13.18
N ASP A 70 4.38 -7.93 -12.51
CA ASP A 70 3.02 -8.37 -12.76
C ASP A 70 1.96 -7.55 -12.05
N CYS A 71 2.37 -6.68 -11.13
CA CYS A 71 1.44 -5.84 -10.40
C CYS A 71 0.87 -4.75 -11.31
N ASN A 72 -0.44 -4.64 -11.35
CA ASN A 72 -1.10 -3.64 -12.20
C ASN A 72 -1.41 -2.34 -11.46
N GLY A 73 -1.30 -2.34 -10.14
CA GLY A 73 -1.53 -1.14 -9.38
C GLY A 73 -1.79 -1.42 -7.92
N VAL A 74 -2.02 -0.35 -7.19
CA VAL A 74 -2.29 -0.42 -5.76
C VAL A 74 -3.63 0.27 -5.50
N ILE A 75 -4.47 -0.38 -4.71
CA ILE A 75 -5.76 0.16 -4.31
C ILE A 75 -5.69 0.48 -2.82
N GLN A 76 -6.02 1.70 -2.48
CA GLN A 76 -6.17 2.09 -1.08
C GLN A 76 -7.56 1.73 -0.61
N VAL A 77 -7.63 0.91 0.43
CA VAL A 77 -8.90 0.48 1.01
C VAL A 77 -9.11 1.27 2.29
N LEU A 78 -10.28 1.88 2.40
CA LEU A 78 -10.66 2.60 3.62
C LEU A 78 -11.17 1.59 4.63
N TRP A 79 -10.81 1.78 5.90
CA TRP A 79 -11.15 0.81 6.94
C TRP A 79 -12.68 0.59 7.06
N TRP A 80 -13.46 1.65 6.84
CA TRP A 80 -14.92 1.52 6.94
C TRP A 80 -15.50 0.65 5.83
N ILE A 81 -14.84 0.60 4.68
CA ILE A 81 -15.27 -0.30 3.59
C ILE A 81 -15.08 -1.75 4.02
N LEU A 82 -13.98 -2.04 4.72
CA LEU A 82 -13.72 -3.39 5.22
C LEU A 82 -14.75 -3.81 6.25
N MET A 83 -15.23 -2.86 7.05
CA MET A 83 -16.22 -3.17 8.08
C MET A 83 -17.63 -3.41 7.53
N ASN A 84 -17.90 -2.87 6.36
CA ASN A 84 -19.23 -2.97 5.75
C ASN A 84 -19.40 -4.18 4.86
N ASN A 85 -18.40 -5.00 4.77
CA ASN A 85 -18.52 -6.27 4.04
C ASN A 85 -19.04 -7.40 4.96
#